data_75c8aa220c1e6abaa11ddb060a349f5c
#
_entry.id   75c8aa220c1e6abaa11ddb060a349f5c
#
_cell.length_a   1.000
_cell.length_b   1.000
_cell.length_c   1.000
_cell.angle_alpha   90.00
_cell.angle_beta   90.00
_cell.angle_gamma   90.00
#
_symmetry.space_group_name_H-M   'P 1'
#
loop_
_entity.id
_entity.type
_entity.pdbx_description
1 polymer ?
#
loop_
_entity_poly.entity_id
_entity_poly.type
_entity_poly.pdbx_seq_one_letter_code
_entity_poly.pdbx_strand_id
1 'polypeptide(L)'
;LSLHDALPIYKVLRLTMLLHDVAKPQMKTVDADGVAHFKMHDVKGAEVAKRILKRLKFDNDTLGKVTKLVQYHDYRMPAQPKNVRRAMNKIGEELFPYYLEIRKADTMAQSEYMREEKLSNIAGIERCYKEILKKKECVSLKMLAVSGSDLIADGMQPGKQIGAVLQALLELVIEQPEYNTKE
;
A
#
# COMPACT_ATOMS: atom_id res chain seq x y z
N LEU A 1 -11.95 18.27 -11.52
CA LEU A 1 -11.34 17.10 -12.15
C LEU A 1 -12.07 16.88 -13.50
N SER A 2 -11.34 16.98 -14.60
CA SER A 2 -11.87 16.67 -15.94
C SER A 2 -12.24 15.20 -16.02
N LEU A 3 -13.29 14.86 -16.79
CA LEU A 3 -13.62 13.45 -17.09
C LEU A 3 -12.42 12.67 -17.63
N HIS A 4 -11.50 13.35 -18.33
CA HIS A 4 -10.27 12.78 -18.89
C HIS A 4 -9.28 12.35 -17.82
N ASP A 5 -9.20 13.08 -16.69
CA ASP A 5 -8.31 12.76 -15.56
C ASP A 5 -8.88 11.63 -14.68
N ALA A 6 -10.21 11.46 -14.69
CA ALA A 6 -10.89 10.42 -13.91
C ALA A 6 -10.86 9.04 -14.59
N LEU A 7 -10.80 8.96 -15.92
CA LEU A 7 -10.87 7.70 -16.67
C LEU A 7 -9.73 6.70 -16.33
N PRO A 8 -8.45 7.10 -16.20
CA PRO A 8 -7.37 6.19 -15.79
C PRO A 8 -7.56 5.65 -14.37
N ILE A 9 -8.06 6.49 -13.46
CA ILE A 9 -8.34 6.14 -12.05
C ILE A 9 -9.37 5.02 -11.99
N TYR A 10 -10.51 5.20 -12.65
CA TYR A 10 -11.57 4.18 -12.66
C TYR A 10 -11.11 2.87 -13.30
N LYS A 11 -10.26 2.91 -14.34
CA LYS A 11 -9.69 1.71 -14.97
C LYS A 11 -8.89 0.88 -13.96
N VAL A 12 -7.96 1.50 -13.23
CA VAL A 12 -7.12 0.82 -12.23
C VAL A 12 -7.97 0.24 -11.11
N LEU A 13 -8.89 1.02 -10.53
CA LEU A 13 -9.77 0.53 -9.46
C LEU A 13 -10.64 -0.65 -9.92
N ARG A 14 -11.27 -0.55 -11.09
CA ARG A 14 -12.13 -1.61 -11.63
C ARG A 14 -11.37 -2.89 -11.92
N LEU A 15 -10.17 -2.79 -12.51
CA LEU A 15 -9.30 -3.95 -12.75
C LEU A 15 -8.83 -4.58 -11.44
N THR A 16 -8.49 -3.76 -10.45
CA THR A 16 -8.12 -4.26 -9.12
C THR A 16 -9.27 -5.00 -8.48
N MET A 17 -10.46 -4.42 -8.43
CA MET A 17 -11.65 -5.07 -7.86
C MET A 17 -12.04 -6.35 -8.61
N LEU A 18 -11.84 -6.42 -9.92
CA LEU A 18 -12.06 -7.65 -10.69
C LEU A 18 -11.07 -8.76 -10.33
N LEU A 19 -9.83 -8.40 -10.00
CA LEU A 19 -8.72 -9.36 -9.85
C LEU A 19 -8.27 -9.57 -8.39
N HIS A 20 -8.77 -8.79 -7.42
CA HIS A 20 -8.25 -8.84 -6.04
C HIS A 20 -8.30 -10.23 -5.41
N ASP A 21 -9.33 -10.97 -5.67
CA ASP A 21 -9.60 -12.30 -5.12
C ASP A 21 -9.32 -13.46 -6.09
N VAL A 22 -8.71 -13.20 -7.23
CA VAL A 22 -8.52 -14.17 -8.33
C VAL A 22 -7.78 -15.46 -7.92
N ALA A 23 -6.97 -15.40 -6.86
CA ALA A 23 -6.22 -16.55 -6.36
C ALA A 23 -6.91 -17.28 -5.19
N LYS A 24 -8.03 -16.81 -4.65
CA LYS A 24 -8.74 -17.50 -3.56
C LYS A 24 -9.01 -18.99 -3.83
N PRO A 25 -9.48 -19.40 -5.03
CA PRO A 25 -9.70 -20.82 -5.31
C PRO A 25 -8.44 -21.68 -5.19
N GLN A 26 -7.27 -21.12 -5.57
CA GLN A 26 -5.98 -21.83 -5.53
C GLN A 26 -5.37 -21.88 -4.12
N MET A 27 -5.74 -20.93 -3.25
CA MET A 27 -5.17 -20.77 -1.90
C MET A 27 -6.12 -21.27 -0.81
N LYS A 28 -7.25 -21.88 -1.19
CA LYS A 28 -8.24 -22.39 -0.25
C LYS A 28 -7.66 -23.57 0.53
N THR A 29 -7.68 -23.46 1.86
CA THR A 29 -7.46 -24.56 2.81
C THR A 29 -8.66 -24.65 3.74
N VAL A 30 -8.92 -25.81 4.30
CA VAL A 30 -10.00 -26.01 5.28
C VAL A 30 -9.38 -26.58 6.53
N ASP A 31 -9.68 -26.01 7.69
CA ASP A 31 -9.22 -26.51 8.98
C ASP A 31 -10.08 -27.69 9.52
N ALA A 32 -9.73 -28.17 10.70
CA ALA A 32 -10.43 -29.29 11.33
C ALA A 32 -11.89 -28.97 11.67
N ASP A 33 -12.23 -27.70 11.85
CA ASP A 33 -13.59 -27.23 12.17
C ASP A 33 -14.42 -26.95 10.90
N GLY A 34 -13.87 -27.23 9.72
CA GLY A 34 -14.54 -27.01 8.43
C GLY A 34 -14.49 -25.56 7.94
N VAL A 35 -13.71 -24.69 8.60
CA VAL A 35 -13.58 -23.28 8.21
C VAL A 35 -12.58 -23.10 7.06
N ALA A 36 -13.00 -22.40 6.04
CA ALA A 36 -12.14 -22.12 4.88
C ALA A 36 -11.21 -20.91 5.13
N HIS A 37 -9.94 -21.09 4.79
CA HIS A 37 -8.91 -20.07 4.86
C HIS A 37 -8.29 -19.82 3.48
N PHE A 38 -7.81 -18.61 3.24
CA PHE A 38 -7.25 -18.18 1.94
C PHE A 38 -5.90 -17.45 2.15
N LYS A 39 -5.03 -18.00 3.00
CA LYS A 39 -3.74 -17.38 3.31
C LYS A 39 -2.91 -17.15 2.05
N MET A 40 -2.24 -15.99 1.94
CA MET A 40 -1.39 -15.61 0.81
C MET A 40 -2.13 -15.46 -0.54
N HIS A 41 -3.48 -15.38 -0.55
CA HIS A 41 -4.23 -15.14 -1.78
C HIS A 41 -3.94 -13.78 -2.41
N ASP A 42 -3.58 -12.81 -1.63
CA ASP A 42 -3.16 -11.46 -2.01
C ASP A 42 -1.84 -11.48 -2.81
N VAL A 43 -0.80 -12.13 -2.29
CA VAL A 43 0.50 -12.27 -2.96
C VAL A 43 0.37 -13.11 -4.23
N LYS A 44 -0.31 -14.27 -4.14
CA LYS A 44 -0.57 -15.13 -5.29
C LYS A 44 -1.46 -14.46 -6.32
N GLY A 45 -2.46 -13.71 -5.85
CA GLY A 45 -3.36 -12.90 -6.67
C GLY A 45 -2.60 -11.85 -7.49
N ALA A 46 -1.62 -11.18 -6.89
CA ALA A 46 -0.77 -10.22 -7.59
C ALA A 46 0.02 -10.88 -8.74
N GLU A 47 0.59 -12.08 -8.54
CA GLU A 47 1.26 -12.83 -9.59
C GLU A 47 0.30 -13.21 -10.75
N VAL A 48 -0.90 -13.69 -10.40
CA VAL A 48 -1.92 -14.07 -11.38
C VAL A 48 -2.41 -12.85 -12.15
N ALA A 49 -2.74 -11.77 -11.45
CA ALA A 49 -3.17 -10.50 -12.05
C ALA A 49 -2.12 -9.96 -13.02
N LYS A 50 -0.84 -9.97 -12.63
CA LYS A 50 0.28 -9.56 -13.50
C LYS A 50 0.33 -10.36 -14.80
N ARG A 51 0.17 -11.68 -14.73
CA ARG A 51 0.16 -12.55 -15.92
C ARG A 51 -1.03 -12.26 -16.82
N ILE A 52 -2.23 -12.08 -16.25
CA ILE A 52 -3.44 -11.77 -17.00
C ILE A 52 -3.28 -10.43 -17.74
N LEU A 53 -2.90 -9.37 -17.02
CA LEU A 53 -2.76 -8.03 -17.58
C LEU A 53 -1.67 -7.97 -18.65
N LYS A 54 -0.54 -8.67 -18.45
CA LYS A 54 0.53 -8.79 -19.45
C LYS A 54 0.03 -9.50 -20.72
N ARG A 55 -0.70 -10.61 -20.58
CA ARG A 55 -1.30 -11.33 -21.70
C ARG A 55 -2.28 -10.46 -22.48
N LEU A 56 -3.05 -9.63 -21.78
CA LEU A 56 -4.01 -8.68 -22.36
C LEU A 56 -3.35 -7.39 -22.87
N LYS A 57 -2.01 -7.31 -22.83
CA LYS A 57 -1.22 -6.19 -23.34
C LYS A 57 -1.57 -4.84 -22.70
N PHE A 58 -1.91 -4.82 -21.41
CA PHE A 58 -2.03 -3.58 -20.66
C PHE A 58 -0.66 -2.88 -20.57
N ASP A 59 -0.69 -1.56 -20.51
CA ASP A 59 0.50 -0.74 -20.30
C ASP A 59 1.17 -1.03 -18.95
N ASN A 60 2.49 -0.76 -18.85
CA ASN A 60 3.28 -1.09 -17.68
C ASN A 60 2.84 -0.31 -16.42
N ASP A 61 2.36 0.91 -16.56
CA ASP A 61 1.86 1.72 -15.44
C ASP A 61 0.59 1.10 -14.85
N THR A 62 -0.41 0.82 -15.70
CA THR A 62 -1.64 0.11 -15.28
C THR A 62 -1.31 -1.25 -14.66
N LEU A 63 -0.45 -2.03 -15.29
CA LEU A 63 -0.01 -3.33 -14.80
C LEU A 63 0.64 -3.23 -13.42
N GLY A 64 1.56 -2.29 -13.23
CA GLY A 64 2.26 -2.05 -11.96
C GLY A 64 1.29 -1.65 -10.84
N LYS A 65 0.42 -0.67 -11.11
CA LYS A 65 -0.56 -0.17 -10.15
C LYS A 65 -1.56 -1.25 -9.71
N VAL A 66 -2.17 -1.94 -10.66
CA VAL A 66 -3.14 -3.01 -10.36
C VAL A 66 -2.49 -4.16 -9.61
N THR A 67 -1.32 -4.63 -10.04
CA THR A 67 -0.61 -5.73 -9.37
C THR A 67 -0.31 -5.37 -7.92
N LYS A 68 0.16 -4.15 -7.67
CA LYS A 68 0.48 -3.68 -6.32
C LYS A 68 -0.77 -3.52 -5.46
N LEU A 69 -1.84 -2.99 -6.00
CA LEU A 69 -3.10 -2.87 -5.28
C LEU A 69 -3.74 -4.23 -4.97
N VAL A 70 -3.67 -5.20 -5.88
CA VAL A 70 -4.08 -6.59 -5.60
C VAL A 70 -3.24 -7.19 -4.47
N GLN A 71 -1.93 -6.95 -4.44
CA GLN A 71 -1.05 -7.45 -3.38
C GLN A 71 -1.41 -6.89 -2.00
N TYR A 72 -1.90 -5.66 -1.92
CA TYR A 72 -2.19 -4.99 -0.65
C TYR A 72 -3.67 -4.81 -0.34
N HIS A 73 -4.59 -5.35 -1.17
CA HIS A 73 -6.02 -5.12 -1.00
C HIS A 73 -6.56 -5.53 0.39
N ASP A 74 -6.05 -6.61 0.98
CA ASP A 74 -6.44 -7.09 2.32
C ASP A 74 -5.43 -6.70 3.43
N TYR A 75 -4.50 -5.77 3.16
CA TYR A 75 -3.56 -5.30 4.17
C TYR A 75 -4.33 -4.53 5.25
N ARG A 76 -4.34 -5.07 6.48
CA ARG A 76 -5.09 -4.52 7.62
C ARG A 76 -4.15 -3.85 8.60
N MET A 77 -4.57 -2.72 9.14
CA MET A 77 -3.82 -1.97 10.14
C MET A 77 -4.75 -1.24 11.10
N PRO A 78 -4.34 -0.99 12.34
CA PRO A 78 -5.00 -0.05 13.22
C PRO A 78 -4.91 1.39 12.67
N ALA A 79 -5.95 2.19 12.93
CA ALA A 79 -6.00 3.61 12.55
C ALA A 79 -5.09 4.46 13.45
N GLN A 80 -3.79 4.25 13.34
CA GLN A 80 -2.74 4.98 14.08
C GLN A 80 -1.77 5.61 13.09
N PRO A 81 -1.28 6.86 13.30
CA PRO A 81 -0.43 7.57 12.34
C PRO A 81 0.80 6.77 11.90
N LYS A 82 1.53 6.13 12.82
CA LYS A 82 2.70 5.31 12.49
C LYS A 82 2.39 4.12 11.56
N ASN A 83 1.24 3.45 11.78
CA ASN A 83 0.83 2.33 10.95
C ASN A 83 0.43 2.79 9.56
N VAL A 84 -0.20 3.97 9.47
CA VAL A 84 -0.57 4.59 8.19
C VAL A 84 0.67 5.03 7.42
N ARG A 85 1.68 5.66 8.07
CA ARG A 85 2.96 5.98 7.41
C ARG A 85 3.67 4.74 6.88
N ARG A 86 3.73 3.66 7.65
CA ARG A 86 4.28 2.36 7.19
C ARG A 86 3.53 1.81 5.98
N ALA A 87 2.21 1.89 6.00
CA ALA A 87 1.39 1.43 4.89
C ALA A 87 1.58 2.31 3.65
N MET A 88 1.65 3.63 3.80
CA MET A 88 1.97 4.56 2.72
C MET A 88 3.34 4.26 2.12
N ASN A 89 4.34 3.95 2.94
CA ASN A 89 5.66 3.52 2.46
C ASN A 89 5.59 2.23 1.63
N LYS A 90 4.89 1.20 2.12
CA LYS A 90 4.76 -0.10 1.44
C LYS A 90 3.94 -0.01 0.15
N ILE A 91 2.78 0.61 0.21
CA ILE A 91 1.82 0.71 -0.89
C ILE A 91 2.25 1.77 -1.90
N GLY A 92 2.90 2.82 -1.42
CA GLY A 92 3.24 4.02 -2.16
C GLY A 92 2.20 5.13 -1.96
N GLU A 93 2.69 6.35 -1.80
CA GLU A 93 1.87 7.54 -1.53
C GLU A 93 0.79 7.73 -2.62
N GLU A 94 1.18 7.59 -3.90
CA GLU A 94 0.28 7.72 -5.05
C GLU A 94 -0.86 6.67 -5.03
N LEU A 95 -0.58 5.43 -4.58
CA LEU A 95 -1.55 4.34 -4.59
C LEU A 95 -2.39 4.25 -3.32
N PHE A 96 -1.99 4.94 -2.26
CA PHE A 96 -2.68 4.84 -0.97
C PHE A 96 -4.15 5.27 -1.00
N PRO A 97 -4.55 6.35 -1.71
CA PRO A 97 -5.96 6.68 -1.89
C PRO A 97 -6.76 5.57 -2.58
N TYR A 98 -6.19 4.92 -3.60
CA TYR A 98 -6.85 3.80 -4.29
C TYR A 98 -7.02 2.60 -3.36
N TYR A 99 -6.01 2.30 -2.54
CA TYR A 99 -6.11 1.27 -1.52
C TYR A 99 -7.28 1.52 -0.58
N LEU A 100 -7.49 2.76 -0.11
CA LEU A 100 -8.62 3.11 0.76
C LEU A 100 -9.97 2.86 0.07
N GLU A 101 -10.11 3.25 -1.21
CA GLU A 101 -11.33 3.01 -1.99
C GLU A 101 -11.60 1.52 -2.21
N ILE A 102 -10.56 0.72 -2.50
CA ILE A 102 -10.65 -0.74 -2.63
C ILE A 102 -11.11 -1.35 -1.30
N ARG A 103 -10.52 -0.95 -0.18
CA ARG A 103 -10.91 -1.41 1.15
C ARG A 103 -12.36 -1.11 1.49
N LYS A 104 -12.84 0.09 1.16
CA LYS A 104 -14.25 0.47 1.34
C LYS A 104 -15.16 -0.39 0.47
N ALA A 105 -14.86 -0.49 -0.83
CA ALA A 105 -15.66 -1.25 -1.78
C ALA A 105 -15.75 -2.73 -1.41
N ASP A 106 -14.63 -3.37 -1.05
CA ASP A 106 -14.59 -4.76 -0.63
C ASP A 106 -15.38 -4.97 0.67
N THR A 107 -15.23 -4.06 1.67
CA THR A 107 -15.99 -4.13 2.93
C THR A 107 -17.50 -4.01 2.68
N MET A 108 -17.92 -3.14 1.76
CA MET A 108 -19.33 -2.99 1.39
C MET A 108 -19.90 -4.18 0.63
N ALA A 109 -19.08 -4.89 -0.13
CA ALA A 109 -19.47 -6.09 -0.88
C ALA A 109 -19.52 -7.36 -0.01
N GLN A 110 -18.86 -7.38 1.16
CA GLN A 110 -18.88 -8.48 2.11
C GLN A 110 -20.20 -8.53 2.92
N SER A 111 -20.37 -9.61 3.71
CA SER A 111 -21.48 -9.74 4.66
C SER A 111 -21.52 -8.58 5.67
N GLU A 112 -22.65 -8.39 6.32
CA GLU A 112 -22.83 -7.31 7.31
C GLU A 112 -22.00 -7.51 8.59
N TYR A 113 -21.46 -8.70 8.79
CA TYR A 113 -20.66 -9.03 9.96
C TYR A 113 -19.47 -8.06 10.11
N MET A 114 -19.44 -7.36 11.24
CA MET A 114 -18.43 -6.33 11.59
C MET A 114 -18.25 -5.21 10.54
N ARG A 115 -19.23 -4.98 9.66
CA ARG A 115 -19.12 -3.96 8.58
C ARG A 115 -18.90 -2.56 9.14
N GLU A 116 -19.69 -2.17 10.15
CA GLU A 116 -19.58 -0.84 10.76
C GLU A 116 -18.21 -0.61 11.40
N GLU A 117 -17.70 -1.61 12.14
CA GLU A 117 -16.37 -1.54 12.76
C GLU A 117 -15.26 -1.40 11.70
N LYS A 118 -15.33 -2.22 10.64
CA LYS A 118 -14.38 -2.16 9.52
C LYS A 118 -14.41 -0.79 8.85
N LEU A 119 -15.60 -0.24 8.55
CA LEU A 119 -15.75 1.08 7.94
C LEU A 119 -15.28 2.20 8.86
N SER A 120 -15.56 2.10 10.16
CA SER A 120 -15.06 3.04 11.16
C SER A 120 -13.53 3.06 11.22
N ASN A 121 -12.89 1.88 11.19
CA ASN A 121 -11.42 1.78 11.13
C ASN A 121 -10.87 2.39 9.84
N ILE A 122 -11.48 2.12 8.68
CA ILE A 122 -11.07 2.72 7.39
C ILE A 122 -11.19 4.24 7.44
N ALA A 123 -12.27 4.78 8.00
CA ALA A 123 -12.45 6.22 8.19
C ALA A 123 -11.38 6.81 9.12
N GLY A 124 -10.98 6.06 10.15
CA GLY A 124 -9.85 6.43 11.02
C GLY A 124 -8.52 6.49 10.27
N ILE A 125 -8.23 5.48 9.45
CA ILE A 125 -7.04 5.46 8.60
C ILE A 125 -7.04 6.64 7.63
N GLU A 126 -8.18 6.97 7.02
CA GLU A 126 -8.31 8.11 6.12
C GLU A 126 -8.05 9.45 6.83
N ARG A 127 -8.51 9.62 8.08
CA ARG A 127 -8.17 10.81 8.87
C ARG A 127 -6.66 10.92 9.14
N CYS A 128 -6.03 9.82 9.59
CA CYS A 128 -4.57 9.79 9.78
C CYS A 128 -3.82 10.12 8.49
N TYR A 129 -4.24 9.56 7.36
CA TYR A 129 -3.66 9.84 6.04
C TYR A 129 -3.71 11.33 5.69
N LYS A 130 -4.89 11.97 5.86
CA LYS A 130 -5.05 13.42 5.61
C LYS A 130 -4.17 14.28 6.51
N GLU A 131 -4.00 13.88 7.78
CA GLU A 131 -3.12 14.57 8.72
C GLU A 131 -1.64 14.44 8.34
N ILE A 132 -1.20 13.24 7.96
CA ILE A 132 0.17 12.97 7.48
C ILE A 132 0.49 13.83 6.26
N LEU A 133 -0.44 13.91 5.29
CA LEU A 133 -0.27 14.77 4.12
C LEU A 133 -0.22 16.26 4.49
N LYS A 134 -1.11 16.71 5.38
CA LYS A 134 -1.15 18.10 5.84
C LYS A 134 0.14 18.52 6.52
N LYS A 135 0.71 17.64 7.35
CA LYS A 135 1.99 17.85 8.04
C LYS A 135 3.21 17.58 7.17
N LYS A 136 3.02 17.06 5.95
CA LYS A 136 4.12 16.64 5.05
C LYS A 136 5.08 15.67 5.74
N GLU A 137 4.56 14.75 6.56
CA GLU A 137 5.37 13.77 7.27
C GLU A 137 6.07 12.82 6.27
N CYS A 138 7.29 12.43 6.60
CA CYS A 138 8.11 11.56 5.74
C CYS A 138 7.53 10.14 5.69
N VAL A 139 7.30 9.64 4.48
CA VAL A 139 6.81 8.28 4.22
C VAL A 139 7.64 7.53 3.17
N SER A 140 8.69 8.16 2.63
CA SER A 140 9.52 7.54 1.60
C SER A 140 10.96 8.05 1.66
N LEU A 141 11.90 7.29 1.10
CA LEU A 141 13.31 7.69 1.02
C LEU A 141 13.52 9.07 0.38
N LYS A 142 12.66 9.45 -0.57
CA LYS A 142 12.74 10.75 -1.25
C LYS A 142 12.38 11.93 -0.33
N MET A 143 11.69 11.67 0.77
CA MET A 143 11.23 12.68 1.72
C MET A 143 12.15 12.79 2.95
N LEU A 144 13.17 11.94 3.06
CA LEU A 144 14.18 12.06 4.11
C LEU A 144 14.91 13.39 4.00
N ALA A 145 15.16 14.05 5.13
CA ALA A 145 15.99 15.25 5.21
C ALA A 145 17.46 14.95 4.87
N VAL A 146 17.92 13.74 5.20
CA VAL A 146 19.28 13.26 4.91
C VAL A 146 19.28 12.47 3.61
N SER A 147 20.21 12.79 2.72
CA SER A 147 20.45 12.13 1.44
C SER A 147 21.71 11.27 1.47
N GLY A 148 21.90 10.41 0.45
CA GLY A 148 23.13 9.66 0.29
C GLY A 148 24.38 10.55 0.13
N SER A 149 24.22 11.75 -0.43
CA SER A 149 25.30 12.74 -0.58
C SER A 149 25.70 13.33 0.76
N ASP A 150 24.75 13.54 1.67
CA ASP A 150 25.05 14.02 3.03
C ASP A 150 25.87 12.97 3.78
N LEU A 151 25.48 11.67 3.71
CA LEU A 151 26.24 10.58 4.35
C LEU A 151 27.66 10.43 3.79
N ILE A 152 27.87 10.68 2.50
CA ILE A 152 29.21 10.67 1.90
C ILE A 152 30.03 11.87 2.41
N ALA A 153 29.42 13.05 2.50
CA ALA A 153 30.09 14.24 3.06
C ALA A 153 30.51 14.02 4.51
N ASP A 154 29.76 13.24 5.29
CA ASP A 154 30.08 12.84 6.66
C ASP A 154 31.12 11.70 6.74
N GLY A 155 31.69 11.27 5.61
CA GLY A 155 32.79 10.31 5.55
C GLY A 155 32.39 8.87 5.24
N MET A 156 31.13 8.58 4.93
CA MET A 156 30.73 7.23 4.49
C MET A 156 31.30 6.95 3.08
N GLN A 157 31.84 5.75 2.92
CA GLN A 157 32.29 5.30 1.59
C GLN A 157 31.10 5.03 0.67
N PRO A 158 31.15 5.46 -0.61
CA PRO A 158 30.12 5.15 -1.60
C PRO A 158 29.91 3.64 -1.73
N GLY A 159 28.64 3.18 -1.67
CA GLY A 159 28.33 1.76 -1.79
C GLY A 159 26.99 1.37 -1.23
N LYS A 160 26.72 0.06 -1.18
CA LYS A 160 25.44 -0.52 -0.72
C LYS A 160 25.07 -0.14 0.72
N GLN A 161 26.06 0.19 1.53
CA GLN A 161 25.86 0.57 2.95
C GLN A 161 25.03 1.87 3.07
N ILE A 162 25.19 2.84 2.14
CA ILE A 162 24.41 4.08 2.12
C ILE A 162 22.92 3.78 2.03
N GLY A 163 22.52 2.87 1.13
CA GLY A 163 21.13 2.47 1.00
C GLY A 163 20.56 1.81 2.26
N ALA A 164 21.37 0.98 2.94
CA ALA A 164 20.97 0.35 4.19
C ALA A 164 20.77 1.37 5.32
N VAL A 165 21.67 2.36 5.44
CA VAL A 165 21.55 3.45 6.43
C VAL A 165 20.31 4.31 6.15
N LEU A 166 20.09 4.73 4.89
CA LEU A 166 18.90 5.51 4.52
C LEU A 166 17.61 4.74 4.81
N GLN A 167 17.60 3.42 4.60
CA GLN A 167 16.44 2.59 4.93
C GLN A 167 16.19 2.53 6.44
N ALA A 168 17.24 2.39 7.25
CA ALA A 168 17.14 2.41 8.71
C ALA A 168 16.67 3.78 9.24
N LEU A 169 17.20 4.88 8.66
CA LEU A 169 16.74 6.24 8.99
C LEU A 169 15.26 6.42 8.62
N LEU A 170 14.83 5.91 7.47
CA LEU A 170 13.41 5.99 7.08
C LEU A 170 12.52 5.23 8.07
N GLU A 171 12.91 4.05 8.53
CA GLU A 171 12.15 3.30 9.52
C GLU A 171 12.03 4.05 10.85
N LEU A 172 13.12 4.71 11.29
CA LEU A 172 13.10 5.57 12.47
C LEU A 172 12.15 6.75 12.30
N VAL A 173 12.23 7.45 11.17
CA VAL A 173 11.38 8.62 10.86
C VAL A 173 9.91 8.23 10.69
N ILE A 174 9.61 7.06 10.16
CA ILE A 174 8.24 6.53 10.11
C ILE A 174 7.66 6.33 11.51
N GLU A 175 8.47 5.89 12.48
CA GLU A 175 8.04 5.80 13.89
C GLU A 175 7.89 7.18 14.52
N GLN A 176 8.87 8.06 14.33
CA GLN A 176 9.03 9.35 15.01
C GLN A 176 9.38 10.42 13.96
N PRO A 177 8.35 11.06 13.34
CA PRO A 177 8.54 12.02 12.25
C PRO A 177 9.40 13.23 12.61
N GLU A 178 9.48 13.56 13.89
CA GLU A 178 10.29 14.66 14.43
C GLU A 178 11.79 14.46 14.20
N TYR A 179 12.23 13.23 13.98
CA TYR A 179 13.65 12.94 13.67
C TYR A 179 14.02 13.14 12.19
N ASN A 180 13.08 13.62 11.36
CA ASN A 180 13.40 13.92 9.97
C ASN A 180 14.13 15.27 9.86
N THR A 181 15.33 15.35 10.42
CA THR A 181 16.21 16.53 10.45
C THR A 181 17.57 16.18 9.86
N LYS A 182 18.40 17.19 9.59
CA LYS A 182 19.83 16.99 9.20
C LYS A 182 20.77 17.08 10.39
N GLU A 183 20.25 17.37 11.59
CA GLU A 183 20.98 17.46 12.85
C GLU A 183 20.98 16.14 13.59
#